data_9bfbb0eabcbafce697874e7c01a04f30
#
_entry.id   9bfbb0eabcbafce697874e7c01a04f30
#
_cell.length_a   1.000
_cell.length_b   1.000
_cell.length_c   1.000
_cell.angle_alpha   90.00
_cell.angle_beta   90.00
_cell.angle_gamma   90.00
#
_symmetry.space_group_name_H-M   'P 1'
#
loop_
_entity.id
_entity.type
_entity.pdbx_description
1 polymer ?
#
loop_
_entity_poly.entity_id
_entity_poly.type
_entity_poly.pdbx_seq_one_letter_code
_entity_poly.pdbx_strand_id
1 'polypeptide(L)'
;RILVVSDSVAHDNLRKALLVQAAPPGVKVNVITVEKMIDVYPDPRFDSFRAMLLFTNPLDVKRVVEGGVQLTSVNIGGMSFSTGKRMITNAVAVDANDLKAFLFLNEQGIELEIRKVAADSQVNLMDLLKKERSKENNAS
;
A
#
# COMPACT_ATOMS: atom_id res chain seq x y z
N ARG A 1 -3.67 -13.55 9.62
CA ARG A 1 -3.34 -13.92 8.23
C ARG A 1 -2.82 -12.70 7.48
N ILE A 2 -1.83 -12.90 6.64
CA ILE A 2 -1.28 -11.88 5.75
C ILE A 2 -1.62 -12.25 4.31
N LEU A 3 -2.20 -11.31 3.56
CA LEU A 3 -2.44 -11.44 2.14
C LEU A 3 -1.55 -10.44 1.41
N VAL A 4 -0.59 -10.93 0.64
CA VAL A 4 0.21 -10.11 -0.27
C VAL A 4 -0.55 -9.99 -1.57
N VAL A 5 -0.99 -8.78 -1.90
CA VAL A 5 -1.83 -8.51 -3.07
C VAL A 5 -0.96 -7.86 -4.14
N SER A 6 -0.52 -8.67 -5.09
CA SER A 6 0.39 -8.22 -6.15
C SER A 6 0.37 -9.19 -7.31
N ASP A 7 0.03 -8.70 -8.50
CA ASP A 7 0.03 -9.53 -9.72
C ASP A 7 1.45 -10.02 -10.04
N SER A 8 2.45 -9.13 -9.97
CA SER A 8 3.82 -9.49 -10.31
C SER A 8 4.39 -10.55 -9.35
N VAL A 9 4.14 -10.43 -8.05
CA VAL A 9 4.60 -11.41 -7.06
C VAL A 9 3.83 -12.72 -7.21
N ALA A 10 2.51 -12.66 -7.45
CA ALA A 10 1.68 -13.86 -7.62
C ALA A 10 2.13 -14.71 -8.80
N HIS A 11 2.68 -14.09 -9.85
CA HIS A 11 3.18 -14.78 -11.04
C HIS A 11 4.68 -15.10 -10.99
N ASP A 12 5.36 -14.74 -9.91
CA ASP A 12 6.78 -15.03 -9.69
C ASP A 12 6.91 -16.12 -8.62
N ASN A 13 7.06 -17.37 -9.04
CA ASN A 13 7.06 -18.51 -8.14
C ASN A 13 8.15 -18.44 -7.06
N LEU A 14 9.33 -17.90 -7.40
CA LEU A 14 10.44 -17.79 -6.44
C LEU A 14 10.12 -16.74 -5.36
N ARG A 15 9.70 -15.56 -5.76
CA ARG A 15 9.33 -14.49 -4.80
C ARG A 15 8.17 -14.92 -3.91
N LYS A 16 7.16 -15.56 -4.51
CA LYS A 16 6.01 -16.09 -3.79
C LYS A 16 6.43 -17.10 -2.73
N ALA A 17 7.30 -18.06 -3.09
CA ALA A 17 7.79 -19.07 -2.16
C ALA A 17 8.60 -18.44 -1.02
N LEU A 18 9.46 -17.46 -1.32
CA LEU A 18 10.28 -16.78 -0.31
C LEU A 18 9.40 -16.00 0.69
N LEU A 19 8.37 -15.34 0.22
CA LEU A 19 7.44 -14.61 1.09
C LEU A 19 6.65 -15.54 2.01
N VAL A 20 6.17 -16.66 1.47
CA VAL A 20 5.45 -17.66 2.27
C VAL A 20 6.36 -18.25 3.35
N GLN A 21 7.63 -18.53 3.03
CA GLN A 21 8.61 -19.05 3.99
C GLN A 21 9.00 -18.03 5.05
N ALA A 22 8.95 -16.75 4.74
CA ALA A 22 9.29 -15.68 5.67
C ALA A 22 8.20 -15.40 6.71
N ALA A 23 7.07 -16.10 6.65
CA ALA A 23 5.95 -15.89 7.58
C ALA A 23 6.39 -16.09 9.03
N PRO A 24 6.01 -15.19 9.95
CA PRO A 24 6.25 -15.40 11.38
C PRO A 24 5.55 -16.67 11.87
N PRO A 25 6.04 -17.29 12.97
CA PRO A 25 5.38 -18.47 13.54
C PRO A 25 3.91 -18.20 13.84
N GLY A 26 3.04 -19.11 13.42
CA GLY A 26 1.60 -18.99 13.64
C GLY A 26 0.86 -18.06 12.71
N VAL A 27 1.56 -17.39 11.78
CA VAL A 27 0.96 -16.50 10.81
C VAL A 27 0.97 -17.14 9.43
N LYS A 28 -0.21 -17.23 8.81
CA LYS A 28 -0.34 -17.75 7.45
C LYS A 28 -0.23 -16.62 6.44
N VAL A 29 0.68 -16.77 5.47
CA VAL A 29 0.89 -15.83 4.36
C VAL A 29 0.42 -16.45 3.06
N ASN A 30 -0.40 -15.74 2.33
CA ASN A 30 -0.82 -16.08 0.97
C ASN A 30 -0.49 -14.92 0.03
N VAL A 31 -0.09 -15.25 -1.19
CA VAL A 31 0.14 -14.26 -2.24
C VAL A 31 -0.95 -14.42 -3.29
N ILE A 32 -1.69 -13.37 -3.56
CA ILE A 32 -2.81 -13.38 -4.49
C ILE A 32 -2.75 -12.20 -5.46
N THR A 33 -3.44 -12.32 -6.58
CA THR A 33 -3.58 -11.22 -7.53
C THR A 33 -4.56 -10.17 -7.00
N VAL A 34 -4.52 -8.97 -7.58
CA VAL A 34 -5.50 -7.91 -7.31
C VAL A 34 -6.91 -8.41 -7.62
N GLU A 35 -7.10 -9.08 -8.77
CA GLU A 35 -8.40 -9.62 -9.17
C GLU A 35 -8.92 -10.64 -8.17
N LYS A 36 -8.06 -11.54 -7.69
CA LYS A 36 -8.44 -12.52 -6.68
C LYS A 36 -8.88 -11.86 -5.38
N MET A 37 -8.20 -10.79 -4.95
CA MET A 37 -8.59 -10.04 -3.75
C MET A 37 -9.98 -9.44 -3.91
N ILE A 38 -10.28 -8.85 -5.06
CA ILE A 38 -11.60 -8.30 -5.36
C ILE A 38 -12.66 -9.40 -5.33
N ASP A 39 -12.37 -10.56 -5.89
CA ASP A 39 -13.31 -11.68 -5.95
C ASP A 39 -13.64 -12.28 -4.58
N VAL A 40 -12.63 -12.41 -3.70
CA VAL A 40 -12.84 -13.06 -2.39
C VAL A 40 -13.40 -12.11 -1.35
N TYR A 41 -13.24 -10.80 -1.54
CA TYR A 41 -13.62 -9.82 -0.52
C TYR A 41 -15.09 -9.89 -0.11
N PRO A 42 -16.06 -9.99 -1.05
CA PRO A 42 -17.47 -10.08 -0.67
C PRO A 42 -17.91 -11.44 -0.13
N ASP A 43 -17.06 -12.47 -0.18
CA ASP A 43 -17.38 -13.79 0.34
C ASP A 43 -17.47 -13.74 1.86
N PRO A 44 -18.58 -14.24 2.47
CA PRO A 44 -18.74 -14.22 3.93
C PRO A 44 -17.63 -14.92 4.70
N ARG A 45 -16.92 -15.87 4.08
CA ARG A 45 -15.79 -16.54 4.70
C ARG A 45 -14.62 -15.60 4.95
N PHE A 46 -14.53 -14.49 4.18
CA PHE A 46 -13.48 -13.48 4.39
C PHE A 46 -13.61 -12.82 5.76
N ASP A 47 -14.83 -12.64 6.26
CA ASP A 47 -15.08 -12.02 7.56
C ASP A 47 -14.75 -12.93 8.73
N SER A 48 -14.51 -14.22 8.48
CA SER A 48 -14.23 -15.21 9.54
C SER A 48 -12.81 -15.11 10.10
N PHE A 49 -11.91 -14.32 9.51
CA PHE A 49 -10.54 -14.14 9.96
C PHE A 49 -10.08 -12.70 9.81
N ARG A 50 -9.06 -12.34 10.58
CA ARG A 50 -8.40 -11.05 10.43
C ARG A 50 -7.31 -11.16 9.37
N ALA A 51 -7.30 -10.23 8.44
CA ALA A 51 -6.31 -10.18 7.38
C ALA A 51 -5.59 -8.83 7.39
N MET A 52 -4.27 -8.89 7.30
CA MET A 52 -3.43 -7.73 6.97
C MET A 52 -3.16 -7.80 5.47
N LEU A 53 -3.47 -6.75 4.75
CA LEU A 53 -3.20 -6.66 3.32
C LEU A 53 -1.90 -5.93 3.09
N LEU A 54 -0.98 -6.54 2.34
CA LEU A 54 0.30 -5.93 1.97
C LEU A 54 0.33 -5.71 0.46
N PHE A 55 0.75 -4.53 0.06
CA PHE A 55 0.85 -4.13 -1.34
C PHE A 55 2.27 -3.68 -1.65
N THR A 56 2.64 -3.75 -2.92
CA THR A 56 3.96 -3.31 -3.39
C THR A 56 3.94 -1.91 -3.98
N ASN A 57 2.76 -1.34 -4.23
CA ASN A 57 2.60 -0.01 -4.81
C ASN A 57 1.20 0.53 -4.54
N PRO A 58 0.99 1.86 -4.60
CA PRO A 58 -0.31 2.46 -4.34
C PRO A 58 -1.34 2.25 -5.46
N LEU A 59 -0.90 1.96 -6.67
CA LEU A 59 -1.81 1.68 -7.80
C LEU A 59 -2.63 0.42 -7.54
N ASP A 60 -2.03 -0.62 -6.97
CA ASP A 60 -2.75 -1.85 -6.62
C ASP A 60 -3.74 -1.60 -5.49
N VAL A 61 -3.43 -0.73 -4.54
CA VAL A 61 -4.38 -0.32 -3.50
C VAL A 61 -5.59 0.37 -4.13
N LYS A 62 -5.33 1.30 -5.05
CA LYS A 62 -6.39 1.97 -5.81
C LYS A 62 -7.27 0.96 -6.54
N ARG A 63 -6.66 -0.03 -7.21
CA ARG A 63 -7.39 -1.05 -7.96
C ARG A 63 -8.33 -1.88 -7.08
N VAL A 64 -7.89 -2.30 -5.91
CA VAL A 64 -8.77 -3.08 -5.01
C VAL A 64 -9.91 -2.21 -4.48
N VAL A 65 -9.66 -0.94 -4.17
CA VAL A 65 -10.71 -0.02 -3.71
C VAL A 65 -11.72 0.24 -4.82
N GLU A 66 -11.26 0.45 -6.04
CA GLU A 66 -12.15 0.59 -7.21
C GLU A 66 -13.00 -0.66 -7.42
N GLY A 67 -12.47 -1.84 -7.10
CA GLY A 67 -13.16 -3.12 -7.20
C GLY A 67 -14.10 -3.43 -6.04
N GLY A 68 -14.24 -2.55 -5.06
CA GLY A 68 -15.20 -2.67 -3.97
C GLY A 68 -14.62 -3.03 -2.60
N VAL A 69 -13.29 -3.22 -2.49
CA VAL A 69 -12.66 -3.46 -1.19
C VAL A 69 -12.69 -2.16 -0.38
N GLN A 70 -13.22 -2.24 0.84
CA GLN A 70 -13.35 -1.09 1.73
C GLN A 70 -12.17 -1.04 2.70
N LEU A 71 -11.40 0.04 2.65
CA LEU A 71 -10.28 0.29 3.54
C LEU A 71 -10.53 1.59 4.31
N THR A 72 -10.17 1.62 5.58
CA THR A 72 -10.28 2.81 6.41
C THR A 72 -8.98 3.59 6.46
N SER A 73 -7.85 2.88 6.42
CA SER A 73 -6.52 3.50 6.46
C SER A 73 -5.50 2.64 5.71
N VAL A 74 -4.45 3.30 5.25
CA VAL A 74 -3.31 2.65 4.60
C VAL A 74 -2.04 3.23 5.19
N ASN A 75 -1.12 2.35 5.60
CA ASN A 75 0.20 2.76 6.05
C ASN A 75 1.22 2.58 4.93
N ILE A 76 1.97 3.64 4.66
CA ILE A 76 3.08 3.61 3.73
C ILE A 76 4.37 3.38 4.54
N GLY A 77 4.85 2.14 4.56
CA GLY A 77 6.06 1.77 5.31
C GLY A 77 7.34 2.16 4.60
N GLY A 78 7.33 2.14 3.26
CA GLY A 78 8.46 2.53 2.43
C GLY A 78 8.13 2.36 0.96
N MET A 79 8.75 3.18 0.11
CA MET A 79 8.65 3.08 -1.34
C MET A 79 10.01 3.42 -1.93
N SER A 80 10.62 2.43 -2.60
CA SER A 80 11.98 2.55 -3.11
C SER A 80 12.10 3.57 -4.25
N PHE A 81 13.24 4.24 -4.28
CA PHE A 81 13.57 5.14 -5.38
C PHE A 81 13.85 4.34 -6.66
N SER A 82 13.39 4.89 -7.77
CA SER A 82 13.78 4.46 -9.11
C SER A 82 13.75 5.68 -10.04
N THR A 83 14.29 5.52 -11.26
CA THR A 83 14.32 6.62 -12.23
C THR A 83 12.92 7.19 -12.47
N GLY A 84 12.79 8.51 -12.40
CA GLY A 84 11.51 9.20 -12.58
C GLY A 84 10.75 9.47 -11.30
N LYS A 85 11.23 8.96 -10.16
CA LYS A 85 10.64 9.21 -8.85
C LYS A 85 11.42 10.28 -8.09
N ARG A 86 10.77 10.91 -7.12
CA ARG A 86 11.40 11.84 -6.18
C ARG A 86 11.16 11.41 -4.74
N MET A 87 12.15 11.64 -3.88
CA MET A 87 11.99 11.35 -2.45
C MET A 87 11.12 12.42 -1.79
N ILE A 88 10.11 11.97 -1.05
CA ILE A 88 9.30 12.86 -0.19
C ILE A 88 9.62 12.66 1.28
N THR A 89 10.22 11.51 1.63
CA THR A 89 10.87 11.26 2.92
C THR A 89 12.15 10.48 2.63
N ASN A 90 12.93 10.18 3.66
CA ASN A 90 14.11 9.33 3.51
C ASN A 90 13.79 7.87 3.17
N ALA A 91 12.53 7.47 3.21
CA ALA A 91 12.10 6.09 2.96
C ALA A 91 11.04 5.98 1.87
N VAL A 92 10.50 7.08 1.36
CA VAL A 92 9.39 7.07 0.42
C VAL A 92 9.71 7.92 -0.81
N ALA A 93 9.76 7.27 -1.97
CA ALA A 93 9.89 7.90 -3.28
C ALA A 93 8.59 7.76 -4.05
N VAL A 94 8.19 8.78 -4.79
CA VAL A 94 6.93 8.80 -5.54
C VAL A 94 7.12 9.35 -6.94
N ASP A 95 6.24 8.95 -7.85
CA ASP A 95 6.06 9.56 -9.17
C ASP A 95 4.64 10.11 -9.31
N ALA A 96 4.33 10.67 -10.48
CA ALA A 96 3.02 11.25 -10.74
C ALA A 96 1.89 10.22 -10.63
N ASN A 97 2.13 8.97 -11.04
CA ASN A 97 1.12 7.91 -10.95
C ASN A 97 0.85 7.51 -9.50
N ASP A 98 1.91 7.43 -8.68
CA ASP A 98 1.76 7.18 -7.24
C ASP A 98 0.93 8.29 -6.58
N LEU A 99 1.21 9.55 -6.90
CA LEU A 99 0.49 10.69 -6.34
C LEU A 99 -0.98 10.69 -6.75
N LYS A 100 -1.29 10.34 -7.99
CA LYS A 100 -2.69 10.19 -8.44
C LYS A 100 -3.42 9.10 -7.67
N ALA A 101 -2.75 7.97 -7.40
CA ALA A 101 -3.34 6.89 -6.61
C ALA A 101 -3.60 7.34 -5.17
N PHE A 102 -2.66 8.02 -4.54
CA PHE A 102 -2.85 8.56 -3.19
C PHE A 102 -3.98 9.58 -3.13
N LEU A 103 -4.07 10.46 -4.13
CA LEU A 103 -5.14 11.45 -4.19
C LEU A 103 -6.51 10.76 -4.30
N PHE A 104 -6.63 9.75 -5.15
CA PHE A 104 -7.84 8.96 -5.27
C PHE A 104 -8.24 8.34 -3.92
N LEU A 105 -7.28 7.70 -3.22
CA LEU A 105 -7.54 7.07 -1.93
C LEU A 105 -7.99 8.10 -0.89
N ASN A 106 -7.36 9.25 -0.86
CA ASN A 106 -7.75 10.34 0.03
C ASN A 106 -9.19 10.83 -0.26
N GLU A 107 -9.56 10.94 -1.52
CA GLU A 107 -10.91 11.33 -1.93
C GLU A 107 -11.97 10.30 -1.51
N GLN A 108 -11.58 9.03 -1.36
CA GLN A 108 -12.46 7.98 -0.85
C GLN A 108 -12.59 8.00 0.68
N GLY A 109 -11.95 8.94 1.36
CA GLY A 109 -11.99 9.04 2.80
C GLY A 109 -11.02 8.09 3.51
N ILE A 110 -10.06 7.52 2.79
CA ILE A 110 -9.06 6.61 3.35
C ILE A 110 -7.94 7.43 3.96
N GLU A 111 -7.62 7.17 5.24
CA GLU A 111 -6.51 7.81 5.93
C GLU A 111 -5.19 7.24 5.43
N LEU A 112 -4.26 8.12 5.04
CA LEU A 112 -2.94 7.74 4.53
C LEU A 112 -1.88 8.22 5.51
N GLU A 113 -1.11 7.28 6.08
CA GLU A 113 -0.06 7.60 7.03
C GLU A 113 1.29 7.03 6.57
N ILE A 114 2.36 7.69 6.97
CA ILE A 114 3.72 7.21 6.77
C ILE A 114 4.28 6.80 8.11
N ARG A 115 4.64 5.51 8.24
CA ARG A 115 5.26 4.97 9.45
C ARG A 115 6.02 3.72 9.07
N LYS A 116 7.35 3.74 9.21
CA LYS A 116 8.21 2.62 8.84
C LYS A 116 8.06 1.45 9.82
N VAL A 117 8.07 1.75 11.12
CA VAL A 117 7.87 0.78 12.22
C VAL A 117 6.88 1.34 13.22
N ALA A 118 6.25 0.46 14.01
CA ALA A 118 5.19 0.86 14.94
C ALA A 118 5.62 1.91 15.97
N ALA A 119 6.92 1.94 16.33
CA ALA A 119 7.47 2.90 17.27
C ALA A 119 7.64 4.31 16.69
N ASP A 120 7.60 4.47 15.37
CA ASP A 120 7.75 5.77 14.73
C ASP A 120 6.53 6.65 14.97
N SER A 121 6.75 7.97 14.94
CA SER A 121 5.66 8.93 14.93
C SER A 121 4.86 8.81 13.63
N GLN A 122 3.55 8.90 13.75
CA GLN A 122 2.64 8.88 12.61
C GLN A 122 2.71 10.18 11.84
N VAL A 123 2.95 10.12 10.53
CA VAL A 123 2.97 11.28 9.63
C VAL A 123 1.83 11.14 8.63
N ASN A 124 1.00 12.16 8.53
CA ASN A 124 -0.08 12.18 7.55
C ASN A 124 0.50 12.51 6.16
N LEU A 125 0.28 11.62 5.19
CA LEU A 125 0.84 11.77 3.84
C LEU A 125 0.34 13.05 3.16
N MET A 126 -0.96 13.33 3.24
CA MET A 126 -1.53 14.49 2.55
C MET A 126 -1.02 15.80 3.12
N ASP A 127 -0.82 15.87 4.43
CA ASP A 127 -0.22 17.05 5.08
C ASP A 127 1.23 17.26 4.62
N LEU A 128 1.99 16.18 4.49
CA LEU A 128 3.36 16.22 3.99
C LEU A 128 3.41 16.75 2.56
N LEU A 129 2.54 16.27 1.68
CA LEU A 129 2.48 16.71 0.29
C LEU A 129 2.08 18.17 0.17
N LYS A 130 1.19 18.66 1.03
CA LYS A 130 0.81 20.08 1.09
C LYS A 130 2.00 20.96 1.50
N LYS A 131 2.78 20.54 2.48
CA LYS A 131 3.99 21.25 2.93
C LYS A 131 5.01 21.35 1.82
N GLU A 132 5.26 20.26 1.07
CA GLU A 132 6.18 20.27 -0.06
C GLU A 132 5.73 21.24 -1.15
N ARG A 133 4.44 21.24 -1.48
CA ARG A 133 3.87 22.16 -2.49
C ARG A 133 4.05 23.61 -2.07
N SER A 134 3.84 23.94 -0.80
CA SER A 134 4.06 25.26 -0.26
C SER A 134 5.51 25.71 -0.36
N LYS A 135 6.47 24.79 -0.07
CA LYS A 135 7.90 25.07 -0.22
C LYS A 135 8.30 25.34 -1.66
N GLU A 136 7.80 24.55 -2.60
CA GLU A 136 8.06 24.76 -4.04
C GLU A 136 7.52 26.11 -4.50
N ASN A 137 6.32 26.49 -4.08
CA ASN A 137 5.72 27.77 -4.42
C ASN A 137 6.47 28.95 -3.81
N ASN A 138 7.08 28.78 -2.64
CA ASN A 138 7.85 29.81 -1.97
C ASN A 138 9.30 29.92 -2.48
N ALA A 139 9.81 28.88 -3.13
CA ALA A 139 11.17 28.84 -3.66
C ALA A 139 11.30 29.44 -5.05
N SER A 140 10.21 29.77 -5.69
CA SER A 140 10.19 30.34 -7.06
C SER A 140 10.24 31.88 -7.08
#